data_21f4c1e3b4fc169924ba9742ad6428c6
#
_entry.id   21f4c1e3b4fc169924ba9742ad6428c6
#
_cell.length_a   1.000
_cell.length_b   1.000
_cell.length_c   1.000
_cell.angle_alpha   90.00
_cell.angle_beta   90.00
_cell.angle_gamma   90.00
#
_symmetry.space_group_name_H-M   'P 1'
#
loop_
_entity.id
_entity.type
_entity.pdbx_description
1 polymer ?
#
loop_
_entity_poly.entity_id
_entity_poly.type
_entity_poly.pdbx_seq_one_letter_code
_entity_poly.pdbx_strand_id
1 'polypeptide(L)'
;MQYQAPANDLRFLLFDVLGADRLHELEKYADATPDLISAVIDEAGKLAAEVIQPTNQVGDREGCTFDPETRSVKTPEGFKDAYKKFVEGGWTALDAPLEYGGQGLPHTLKFVVDEMVCSTNLSLGMYPGLTHGAISALHAHGSEELKQTYLEKLISGE
;
A
#
# COMPACT_ATOMS: atom_id res chain seq x y z
N MET A 1 18.11 -14.73 1.16
CA MET A 1 17.76 -14.42 2.59
C MET A 1 16.27 -14.16 2.59
N GLN A 2 15.52 -14.73 3.51
CA GLN A 2 14.07 -14.48 3.61
C GLN A 2 13.85 -13.21 4.40
N TYR A 3 12.99 -12.31 3.91
CA TYR A 3 12.61 -11.09 4.62
C TYR A 3 11.82 -11.44 5.89
N GLN A 4 12.12 -10.72 6.94
CA GLN A 4 11.36 -10.74 8.19
C GLN A 4 10.99 -9.31 8.53
N ALA A 5 9.69 -9.02 8.60
CA ALA A 5 9.22 -7.70 8.96
C ALA A 5 9.67 -7.32 10.38
N PRO A 6 10.21 -6.12 10.60
CA PRO A 6 10.64 -5.66 11.92
C PRO A 6 9.44 -5.21 12.77
N ALA A 7 8.43 -6.10 12.91
CA ALA A 7 7.14 -5.76 13.49
C ALA A 7 7.24 -5.24 14.94
N ASN A 8 8.17 -5.78 15.74
CA ASN A 8 8.37 -5.33 17.12
C ASN A 8 8.99 -3.94 17.17
N ASP A 9 9.96 -3.65 16.29
CA ASP A 9 10.59 -2.32 16.22
C ASP A 9 9.58 -1.28 15.74
N LEU A 10 8.73 -1.63 14.77
CA LEU A 10 7.66 -0.76 14.28
C LEU A 10 6.62 -0.46 15.36
N ARG A 11 6.20 -1.47 16.14
CA ARG A 11 5.32 -1.24 17.30
C ARG A 11 5.95 -0.35 18.34
N PHE A 12 7.22 -0.59 18.69
CA PHE A 12 7.95 0.26 19.62
C PHE A 12 8.00 1.71 19.12
N LEU A 13 8.34 1.94 17.85
CA LEU A 13 8.38 3.28 17.27
C LEU A 13 7.00 3.94 17.28
N LEU A 14 5.96 3.23 16.86
CA LEU A 14 4.61 3.79 16.78
C LEU A 14 4.03 4.06 18.16
N PHE A 15 4.12 3.13 19.08
CA PHE A 15 3.42 3.23 20.37
C PHE A 15 4.27 3.95 21.42
N ASP A 16 5.51 3.51 21.64
CA ASP A 16 6.33 4.03 22.74
C ASP A 16 7.03 5.36 22.40
N VAL A 17 7.32 5.60 21.11
CA VAL A 17 8.03 6.82 20.69
C VAL A 17 7.07 7.87 20.14
N LEU A 18 6.14 7.50 19.25
CA LEU A 18 5.26 8.43 18.54
C LEU A 18 3.88 8.58 19.21
N GLY A 19 3.51 7.70 20.14
CA GLY A 19 2.20 7.74 20.81
C GLY A 19 1.03 7.47 19.88
N ALA A 20 1.24 6.65 18.84
CA ALA A 20 0.21 6.31 17.86
C ALA A 20 -0.91 5.45 18.44
N ASP A 21 -0.70 4.85 19.60
CA ASP A 21 -1.72 4.16 20.40
C ASP A 21 -2.90 5.07 20.79
N ARG A 22 -2.69 6.41 20.75
CA ARG A 22 -3.70 7.41 21.07
C ARG A 22 -4.43 7.98 19.86
N LEU A 23 -4.10 7.55 18.65
CA LEU A 23 -4.75 8.06 17.43
C LEU A 23 -6.26 7.83 17.42
N HIS A 24 -6.73 6.72 18.02
CA HIS A 24 -8.15 6.41 18.15
C HIS A 24 -8.94 7.37 19.05
N GLU A 25 -8.26 8.21 19.87
CA GLU A 25 -8.90 9.28 20.65
C GLU A 25 -9.40 10.43 19.74
N LEU A 26 -8.89 10.51 18.51
CA LEU A 26 -9.33 11.47 17.51
C LEU A 26 -10.55 10.91 16.76
N GLU A 27 -11.65 11.66 16.72
CA GLU A 27 -12.89 11.24 16.06
C GLU A 27 -12.66 10.71 14.64
N LYS A 28 -11.81 11.38 13.85
CA LYS A 28 -11.46 10.97 12.48
C LYS A 28 -10.82 9.59 12.41
N TYR A 29 -10.13 9.15 13.45
CA TYR A 29 -9.35 7.93 13.51
C TYR A 29 -9.83 6.97 14.60
N ALA A 30 -11.12 7.04 14.97
CA ALA A 30 -11.68 6.22 16.05
C ALA A 30 -11.45 4.71 15.86
N ASP A 31 -11.39 4.26 14.62
CA ASP A 31 -11.13 2.86 14.28
C ASP A 31 -9.64 2.46 14.36
N ALA A 32 -8.72 3.42 14.43
CA ALA A 32 -7.27 3.16 14.51
C ALA A 32 -6.83 2.76 15.93
N THR A 33 -7.44 1.71 16.46
CA THR A 33 -7.09 1.17 17.77
C THR A 33 -5.71 0.52 17.77
N PRO A 34 -5.02 0.40 18.93
CA PRO A 34 -3.73 -0.27 19.03
C PRO A 34 -3.75 -1.72 18.49
N ASP A 35 -4.87 -2.42 18.71
CA ASP A 35 -5.05 -3.79 18.22
C ASP A 35 -5.14 -3.82 16.69
N LEU A 36 -5.91 -2.90 16.09
CA LEU A 36 -5.98 -2.79 14.63
C LEU A 36 -4.63 -2.43 14.03
N ILE A 37 -3.94 -1.43 14.58
CA ILE A 37 -2.60 -1.04 14.12
C ILE A 37 -1.64 -2.24 14.17
N SER A 38 -1.65 -3.00 15.27
CA SER A 38 -0.81 -4.18 15.41
C SER A 38 -1.16 -5.28 14.39
N ALA A 39 -2.45 -5.51 14.15
CA ALA A 39 -2.91 -6.48 13.15
C ALA A 39 -2.49 -6.08 11.72
N VAL A 40 -2.59 -4.79 11.38
CA VAL A 40 -2.13 -4.27 10.07
C VAL A 40 -0.62 -4.48 9.90
N ILE A 41 0.20 -4.22 10.92
CA ILE A 41 1.64 -4.48 10.88
C ILE A 41 1.94 -5.96 10.62
N ASP A 42 1.26 -6.87 11.30
CA ASP A 42 1.48 -8.30 11.14
C ASP A 42 1.07 -8.80 9.75
N GLU A 43 -0.09 -8.41 9.27
CA GLU A 43 -0.59 -8.81 7.94
C GLU A 43 0.24 -8.17 6.80
N ALA A 44 0.66 -6.90 6.94
CA ALA A 44 1.57 -6.28 5.99
C ALA A 44 2.92 -7.00 5.94
N GLY A 45 3.44 -7.42 7.10
CA GLY A 45 4.66 -8.22 7.18
C GLY A 45 4.56 -9.56 6.45
N LYS A 46 3.43 -10.25 6.58
CA LYS A 46 3.17 -11.50 5.84
C LYS A 46 3.07 -11.25 4.34
N LEU A 47 2.29 -10.25 3.92
CA LEU A 47 2.19 -9.86 2.53
C LEU A 47 3.57 -9.57 1.92
N ALA A 48 4.37 -8.76 2.61
CA ALA A 48 5.71 -8.39 2.17
C ALA A 48 6.62 -9.62 2.01
N ALA A 49 6.65 -10.51 3.01
CA ALA A 49 7.51 -11.69 3.00
C ALA A 49 7.07 -12.79 2.04
N GLU A 50 5.76 -13.08 1.96
CA GLU A 50 5.24 -14.26 1.29
C GLU A 50 4.79 -13.98 -0.16
N VAL A 51 4.37 -12.74 -0.44
CA VAL A 51 3.79 -12.35 -1.73
C VAL A 51 4.73 -11.46 -2.52
N ILE A 52 5.28 -10.42 -1.89
CA ILE A 52 6.04 -9.38 -2.60
C ILE A 52 7.51 -9.79 -2.75
N GLN A 53 8.18 -10.22 -1.70
CA GLN A 53 9.59 -10.60 -1.74
C GLN A 53 9.95 -11.62 -2.84
N PRO A 54 9.16 -12.68 -3.08
CA PRO A 54 9.48 -13.65 -4.13
C PRO A 54 9.62 -13.05 -5.53
N THR A 55 8.92 -11.92 -5.78
CA THR A 55 8.97 -11.24 -7.10
C THR A 55 10.22 -10.40 -7.32
N ASN A 56 10.98 -10.07 -6.25
CA ASN A 56 12.11 -9.14 -6.34
C ASN A 56 13.22 -9.63 -7.27
N GLN A 57 13.71 -10.85 -7.05
CA GLN A 57 14.80 -11.41 -7.86
C GLN A 57 14.36 -11.71 -9.31
N VAL A 58 13.11 -12.11 -9.48
CA VAL A 58 12.54 -12.35 -10.82
C VAL A 58 12.46 -11.02 -11.57
N GLY A 59 11.96 -9.99 -10.93
CA GLY A 59 11.88 -8.65 -11.50
C GLY A 59 13.24 -8.08 -11.91
N ASP A 60 14.27 -8.28 -11.08
CA ASP A 60 15.64 -7.83 -11.37
C ASP A 60 16.25 -8.56 -12.59
N ARG A 61 16.00 -9.85 -12.73
CA ARG A 61 16.55 -10.67 -13.82
C ARG A 61 15.82 -10.49 -15.14
N GLU A 62 14.50 -10.44 -15.11
CA GLU A 62 13.67 -10.42 -16.32
C GLU A 62 13.43 -9.02 -16.83
N GLY A 63 13.17 -8.05 -15.91
CA GLY A 63 12.71 -6.73 -16.27
C GLY A 63 11.36 -6.73 -17.01
N CYS A 64 10.94 -5.55 -17.47
CA CYS A 64 9.78 -5.42 -18.34
C CYS A 64 10.18 -5.59 -19.81
N THR A 65 9.35 -6.24 -20.60
CA THR A 65 9.54 -6.37 -22.04
C THR A 65 8.50 -5.54 -22.79
N PHE A 66 8.97 -4.63 -23.64
CA PHE A 66 8.10 -3.84 -24.52
C PHE A 66 8.01 -4.50 -25.89
N ASP A 67 6.78 -4.68 -26.38
CA ASP A 67 6.49 -5.14 -27.74
C ASP A 67 6.10 -3.92 -28.60
N PRO A 68 6.94 -3.53 -29.57
CA PRO A 68 6.69 -2.36 -30.41
C PRO A 68 5.53 -2.56 -31.42
N GLU A 69 5.21 -3.80 -31.78
CA GLU A 69 4.13 -4.10 -32.76
C GLU A 69 2.77 -3.94 -32.09
N THR A 70 2.60 -4.54 -30.92
CA THR A 70 1.33 -4.46 -30.15
C THR A 70 1.28 -3.26 -29.21
N ARG A 71 2.41 -2.56 -29.04
CA ARG A 71 2.58 -1.47 -28.06
C ARG A 71 2.23 -1.88 -26.62
N SER A 72 2.41 -3.16 -26.32
CA SER A 72 2.14 -3.72 -24.99
C SER A 72 3.42 -3.87 -24.17
N VAL A 73 3.26 -3.87 -22.85
CA VAL A 73 4.34 -4.16 -21.90
C VAL A 73 4.01 -5.43 -21.14
N LYS A 74 4.94 -6.38 -21.16
CA LYS A 74 4.90 -7.56 -20.32
C LYS A 74 5.71 -7.29 -19.05
N THR A 75 5.06 -7.37 -17.89
CA THR A 75 5.73 -7.30 -16.58
C THR A 75 6.42 -8.63 -16.27
N PRO A 76 7.42 -8.65 -15.36
CA PRO A 76 8.05 -9.88 -14.90
C PRO A 76 7.04 -10.88 -14.33
N GLU A 77 7.43 -12.15 -14.29
CA GLU A 77 6.60 -13.20 -13.72
C GLU A 77 6.24 -12.90 -12.25
N GLY A 78 5.00 -13.16 -11.87
CA GLY A 78 4.48 -12.98 -10.51
C GLY A 78 4.06 -11.56 -10.14
N PHE A 79 4.44 -10.51 -10.90
CA PHE A 79 4.09 -9.12 -10.56
C PHE A 79 2.59 -8.87 -10.60
N LYS A 80 1.90 -9.38 -11.62
CA LYS A 80 0.44 -9.21 -11.73
C LYS A 80 -0.31 -9.87 -10.57
N ASP A 81 0.11 -11.07 -10.21
CA ASP A 81 -0.52 -11.82 -9.12
C ASP A 81 -0.23 -11.18 -7.75
N ALA A 82 1.00 -10.70 -7.54
CA ALA A 82 1.35 -9.98 -6.32
C ALA A 82 0.57 -8.67 -6.19
N TYR A 83 0.45 -7.89 -7.27
CA TYR A 83 -0.35 -6.67 -7.28
C TYR A 83 -1.83 -6.96 -7.04
N LYS A 84 -2.38 -8.01 -7.66
CA LYS A 84 -3.76 -8.43 -7.43
C LYS A 84 -4.02 -8.75 -5.96
N LYS A 85 -3.14 -9.52 -5.31
CA LYS A 85 -3.24 -9.82 -3.88
C LYS A 85 -3.12 -8.57 -3.01
N PHE A 86 -2.27 -7.62 -3.40
CA PHE A 86 -2.14 -6.33 -2.74
C PHE A 86 -3.48 -5.56 -2.79
N VAL A 87 -4.10 -5.49 -3.95
CA VAL A 87 -5.40 -4.83 -4.15
C VAL A 87 -6.52 -5.56 -3.38
N GLU A 88 -6.62 -6.88 -3.52
CA GLU A 88 -7.64 -7.72 -2.85
C GLU A 88 -7.54 -7.63 -1.32
N GLY A 89 -6.35 -7.41 -0.78
CA GLY A 89 -6.11 -7.16 0.64
C GLY A 89 -6.49 -5.74 1.10
N GLY A 90 -6.95 -4.86 0.21
CA GLY A 90 -7.35 -3.49 0.54
C GLY A 90 -6.20 -2.53 0.84
N TRP A 91 -4.96 -2.90 0.50
CA TRP A 91 -3.77 -2.10 0.82
C TRP A 91 -3.67 -0.79 0.04
N THR A 92 -4.34 -0.69 -1.11
CA THR A 92 -4.47 0.55 -1.89
C THR A 92 -5.36 1.59 -1.20
N ALA A 93 -6.31 1.13 -0.39
CA ALA A 93 -7.37 1.92 0.21
C ALA A 93 -7.09 2.36 1.67
N LEU A 94 -5.96 1.94 2.26
CA LEU A 94 -5.69 1.98 3.69
C LEU A 94 -5.93 3.36 4.33
N ASP A 95 -5.36 4.42 3.77
CA ASP A 95 -5.48 5.80 4.25
C ASP A 95 -6.35 6.69 3.35
N ALA A 96 -6.96 6.10 2.33
CA ALA A 96 -7.82 6.83 1.40
C ALA A 96 -9.16 7.24 2.06
N PRO A 97 -9.81 8.31 1.54
CA PRO A 97 -11.05 8.82 2.13
C PRO A 97 -12.20 7.80 2.10
N LEU A 98 -12.93 7.70 3.20
CA LEU A 98 -14.10 6.80 3.36
C LEU A 98 -15.16 7.03 2.30
N GLU A 99 -15.41 8.28 1.93
CA GLU A 99 -16.43 8.68 0.95
C GLU A 99 -16.19 8.15 -0.46
N TYR A 100 -14.96 7.72 -0.78
CA TYR A 100 -14.56 7.11 -2.06
C TYR A 100 -14.13 5.65 -1.92
N GLY A 101 -14.58 4.96 -0.85
CA GLY A 101 -14.30 3.55 -0.63
C GLY A 101 -12.94 3.25 0.06
N GLY A 102 -12.30 4.28 0.60
CA GLY A 102 -11.10 4.11 1.44
C GLY A 102 -11.41 3.61 2.84
N GLN A 103 -10.37 3.27 3.60
CA GLN A 103 -10.50 2.82 4.99
C GLN A 103 -10.32 3.96 6.00
N GLY A 104 -9.85 5.14 5.57
CA GLY A 104 -9.72 6.33 6.41
C GLY A 104 -8.71 6.20 7.54
N LEU A 105 -7.82 5.21 7.50
CA LEU A 105 -6.81 4.99 8.54
C LEU A 105 -5.70 6.06 8.49
N PRO A 106 -4.94 6.24 9.57
CA PRO A 106 -3.87 7.22 9.60
C PRO A 106 -2.79 6.98 8.54
N HIS A 107 -2.36 8.03 7.87
CA HIS A 107 -1.30 7.97 6.87
C HIS A 107 0.01 7.38 7.42
N THR A 108 0.29 7.57 8.71
CA THR A 108 1.41 6.94 9.41
C THR A 108 1.42 5.42 9.24
N LEU A 109 0.23 4.79 9.25
CA LEU A 109 0.11 3.34 9.06
C LEU A 109 0.41 2.93 7.63
N LYS A 110 -0.01 3.75 6.65
CA LYS A 110 0.36 3.57 5.25
C LYS A 110 1.87 3.59 5.03
N PHE A 111 2.59 4.52 5.68
CA PHE A 111 4.06 4.56 5.61
C PHE A 111 4.72 3.29 6.12
N VAL A 112 4.22 2.71 7.20
CA VAL A 112 4.74 1.43 7.73
C VAL A 112 4.57 0.30 6.71
N VAL A 113 3.41 0.24 6.06
CA VAL A 113 3.15 -0.75 5.00
C VAL A 113 4.09 -0.52 3.81
N ASP A 114 4.22 0.73 3.36
CA ASP A 114 5.11 1.09 2.24
C ASP A 114 6.57 0.75 2.52
N GLU A 115 7.05 0.96 3.74
CA GLU A 115 8.40 0.57 4.15
C GLU A 115 8.61 -0.93 3.97
N MET A 116 7.67 -1.77 4.42
CA MET A 116 7.76 -3.23 4.26
C MET A 116 7.72 -3.65 2.79
N VAL A 117 6.83 -3.06 2.00
CA VAL A 117 6.69 -3.31 0.56
C VAL A 117 7.97 -2.92 -0.18
N CYS A 118 8.47 -1.72 0.04
CA CYS A 118 9.68 -1.22 -0.61
C CYS A 118 10.94 -1.99 -0.18
N SER A 119 11.01 -2.43 1.08
CA SER A 119 12.11 -3.26 1.59
C SER A 119 12.17 -4.64 0.93
N THR A 120 11.05 -5.15 0.44
CA THR A 120 10.95 -6.45 -0.21
C THR A 120 11.02 -6.39 -1.73
N ASN A 121 10.37 -5.42 -2.36
CA ASN A 121 10.45 -5.14 -3.80
C ASN A 121 10.05 -3.69 -4.11
N LEU A 122 11.03 -2.80 -4.17
CA LEU A 122 10.80 -1.39 -4.50
C LEU A 122 10.12 -1.21 -5.86
N SER A 123 10.50 -2.00 -6.86
CA SER A 123 9.93 -1.89 -8.21
C SER A 123 8.42 -2.15 -8.21
N LEU A 124 7.95 -3.14 -7.45
CA LEU A 124 6.53 -3.40 -7.30
C LEU A 124 5.85 -2.31 -6.46
N GLY A 125 6.49 -1.83 -5.40
CA GLY A 125 5.97 -0.75 -4.54
C GLY A 125 5.73 0.57 -5.28
N MET A 126 6.43 0.81 -6.40
CA MET A 126 6.23 2.00 -7.22
C MET A 126 4.84 2.07 -7.88
N TYR A 127 4.21 0.94 -8.19
CA TYR A 127 2.87 0.94 -8.81
C TYR A 127 1.82 1.57 -7.88
N PRO A 128 1.57 1.03 -6.68
CA PRO A 128 0.61 1.63 -5.77
C PRO A 128 1.06 3.00 -5.25
N GLY A 129 2.36 3.25 -5.12
CA GLY A 129 2.89 4.53 -4.67
C GLY A 129 2.54 5.68 -5.61
N LEU A 130 2.64 5.50 -6.93
CA LEU A 130 2.27 6.51 -7.92
C LEU A 130 0.75 6.74 -7.93
N THR A 131 -0.04 5.68 -7.82
CA THR A 131 -1.51 5.78 -7.71
C THR A 131 -1.91 6.54 -6.46
N HIS A 132 -1.26 6.29 -5.31
CA HIS A 132 -1.51 7.03 -4.07
C HIS A 132 -1.22 8.53 -4.23
N GLY A 133 -0.14 8.90 -4.93
CA GLY A 133 0.14 10.30 -5.25
C GLY A 133 -0.97 10.95 -6.09
N ALA A 134 -1.52 10.24 -7.07
CA ALA A 134 -2.64 10.71 -7.88
C ALA A 134 -3.92 10.88 -7.04
N ILE A 135 -4.24 9.92 -6.16
CA ILE A 135 -5.36 10.01 -5.22
C ILE A 135 -5.23 11.25 -4.34
N SER A 136 -4.07 11.47 -3.74
CA SER A 136 -3.81 12.61 -2.87
C SER A 136 -3.99 13.95 -3.60
N ALA A 137 -3.46 14.06 -4.81
CA ALA A 137 -3.58 15.28 -5.62
C ALA A 137 -5.03 15.55 -6.06
N LEU A 138 -5.73 14.52 -6.51
CA LEU A 138 -7.15 14.64 -6.91
C LEU A 138 -8.04 14.98 -5.71
N HIS A 139 -7.84 14.32 -4.58
CA HIS A 139 -8.63 14.58 -3.39
C HIS A 139 -8.45 16.01 -2.88
N ALA A 140 -7.21 16.52 -2.87
CA ALA A 140 -6.91 17.86 -2.36
C ALA A 140 -7.30 18.98 -3.34
N HIS A 141 -7.14 18.78 -4.64
CA HIS A 141 -7.20 19.86 -5.63
C HIS A 141 -8.12 19.59 -6.84
N GLY A 142 -8.64 18.38 -6.99
CA GLY A 142 -9.53 18.03 -8.10
C GLY A 142 -10.88 18.71 -7.98
N SER A 143 -11.53 18.98 -9.13
CA SER A 143 -12.95 19.33 -9.15
C SER A 143 -13.78 18.14 -8.68
N GLU A 144 -15.01 18.40 -8.21
CA GLU A 144 -15.91 17.32 -7.79
C GLU A 144 -16.19 16.31 -8.93
N GLU A 145 -16.27 16.78 -10.16
CA GLU A 145 -16.41 15.91 -11.35
C GLU A 145 -15.22 14.95 -11.50
N LEU A 146 -13.99 15.45 -11.33
CA LEU A 146 -12.78 14.61 -11.40
C LEU A 146 -12.70 13.63 -10.24
N LYS A 147 -13.04 14.07 -9.03
CA LYS A 147 -13.06 13.19 -7.85
C LYS A 147 -14.05 12.03 -8.04
N GLN A 148 -15.29 12.34 -8.42
CA GLN A 148 -16.32 11.33 -8.66
C GLN A 148 -15.99 10.38 -9.81
N THR A 149 -15.25 10.86 -10.82
CA THR A 149 -14.90 10.05 -11.99
C THR A 149 -13.77 9.06 -11.69
N TYR A 150 -12.79 9.45 -10.88
CA TYR A 150 -11.53 8.72 -10.78
C TYR A 150 -11.20 8.15 -9.40
N LEU A 151 -11.60 8.82 -8.29
CA LEU A 151 -11.07 8.42 -6.98
C LEU A 151 -11.47 7.01 -6.58
N GLU A 152 -12.73 6.62 -6.74
CA GLU A 152 -13.18 5.28 -6.38
C GLU A 152 -12.40 4.19 -7.13
N LYS A 153 -12.17 4.37 -8.44
CA LYS A 153 -11.41 3.41 -9.25
C LYS A 153 -9.93 3.35 -8.88
N LEU A 154 -9.32 4.48 -8.61
CA LEU A 154 -7.92 4.53 -8.17
C LEU A 154 -7.74 3.89 -6.79
N ILE A 155 -8.70 4.10 -5.88
CA ILE A 155 -8.68 3.55 -4.51
C ILE A 155 -8.95 2.05 -4.54
N SER A 156 -9.88 1.57 -5.38
CA SER A 156 -10.16 0.13 -5.54
C SER A 156 -9.03 -0.62 -6.24
N GLY A 157 -8.10 0.08 -6.91
CA GLY A 157 -7.00 -0.53 -7.63
C GLY A 157 -7.35 -1.04 -9.03
N GLU A 158 -8.44 -0.54 -9.62
CA GLU A 158 -8.85 -0.82 -11.00
C GLU A 158 -7.91 -0.20 -12.04
#